data_ab5ed6d30e504d460374c1209eacda62
#
_entry.id   ab5ed6d30e504d460374c1209eacda62
#
_cell.length_a   1.000
_cell.length_b   1.000
_cell.length_c   1.000
_cell.angle_alpha   90.00
_cell.angle_beta   90.00
_cell.angle_gamma   90.00
#
_symmetry.space_group_name_H-M   'P 1'
#
loop_
_entity.id
_entity.type
_entity.pdbx_description
1 polymer ?
#
loop_
_entity_poly.entity_id
_entity_poly.type
_entity_poly.pdbx_seq_one_letter_code
_entity_poly.pdbx_strand_id
1 'polypeptide(L)'
;MRRLSSQWWILCLCLALLVTAGFVIWYSNPSTAAKNVAYSETTISLAVSRSDILFPGECLVMRWEVAYGQRVLANGALMPASGETTLCVDASTQPTLQVMLMDGSEVTITQPINILATHSTFVSIALLTVALVVLGITGLLLRAYQHAGASKAVRLTMRIVFLIAISVGMTLLTLEILLRAYLSAAGSRDQKIMYLYSLAEIRALQSNIMPVPYISYVPDPDYEGHNQLGYRGPEIAIPKPQGAYRIVSVGGSTTYSTGTSENESYPAFLQLILRDEYGYPNIEVINAGVSGYTSWEILASFAFRILELEPDMLIYYGAINDLTVREWLSVDCYRGLNPVRGLNGNRGMFVERNAELPASALYRFAGITLGWMKNPLALESSFEIPRAKCKNDSAGFTLDERLVGNPPVYYERNIRNLMTLAKSHGVQPVISSWAYNIAADRPQLWRQSITEHNAVTRRIALDMDIPHIDLAVEFPVDEAYWEVDGIHLVASGTYEQASRYAAFLDENGLLPSP
;
A
#
# COMPACT_ATOMS: atom_id res chain seq x y z
N MET A 1 -20.42 10.96 56.64
CA MET A 1 -19.70 10.12 55.62
C MET A 1 -20.48 8.89 55.08
N ARG A 2 -21.50 8.34 55.72
CA ARG A 2 -22.19 7.11 55.23
C ARG A 2 -23.20 7.30 54.07
N ARG A 3 -23.66 8.51 53.75
CA ARG A 3 -24.59 8.77 52.63
C ARG A 3 -23.92 9.13 51.30
N LEU A 4 -22.68 9.60 51.29
CA LEU A 4 -21.94 9.94 50.08
C LEU A 4 -21.50 8.68 49.26
N SER A 5 -21.22 7.54 49.93
CA SER A 5 -20.72 6.34 49.24
C SER A 5 -21.74 5.64 48.36
N SER A 6 -23.05 5.84 48.57
CA SER A 6 -24.09 5.18 47.77
C SER A 6 -24.43 5.92 46.48
N GLN A 7 -24.08 7.19 46.36
CA GLN A 7 -24.39 8.01 45.20
C GLN A 7 -23.33 7.86 44.08
N TRP A 8 -22.08 7.55 44.44
CA TRP A 8 -21.01 7.40 43.47
C TRP A 8 -21.22 6.22 42.48
N TRP A 9 -21.74 5.09 42.95
CA TRP A 9 -22.00 3.93 42.10
C TRP A 9 -23.13 4.19 41.11
N ILE A 10 -24.15 4.92 41.55
CA ILE A 10 -25.24 5.36 40.67
C ILE A 10 -24.70 6.36 39.65
N LEU A 11 -23.83 7.26 40.09
CA LEU A 11 -23.20 8.25 39.20
C LEU A 11 -22.35 7.57 38.12
N CYS A 12 -21.54 6.55 38.46
CA CYS A 12 -20.75 5.77 37.49
C CYS A 12 -21.64 5.06 36.46
N LEU A 13 -22.75 4.46 36.90
CA LEU A 13 -23.69 3.82 35.98
C LEU A 13 -24.43 4.84 35.10
N CYS A 14 -24.82 5.97 35.66
CA CYS A 14 -25.43 7.06 34.88
C CYS A 14 -24.46 7.65 33.84
N LEU A 15 -23.19 7.85 34.22
CA LEU A 15 -22.16 8.32 33.29
C LEU A 15 -21.91 7.30 32.16
N ALA A 16 -21.84 6.01 32.46
CA ALA A 16 -21.69 4.97 31.45
C ALA A 16 -22.89 4.95 30.49
N LEU A 17 -24.12 5.08 31.02
CA LEU A 17 -25.34 5.15 30.22
C LEU A 17 -25.39 6.43 29.35
N LEU A 18 -24.98 7.58 29.89
CA LEU A 18 -24.93 8.82 29.13
C LEU A 18 -23.91 8.77 27.99
N VAL A 19 -22.73 8.21 28.24
CA VAL A 19 -21.71 8.02 27.20
C VAL A 19 -22.21 7.09 26.11
N THR A 20 -22.84 5.95 26.50
CA THR A 20 -23.39 4.99 25.54
C THR A 20 -24.56 5.59 24.76
N ALA A 21 -25.49 6.30 25.44
CA ALA A 21 -26.63 6.94 24.78
C ALA A 21 -26.17 8.07 23.85
N GLY A 22 -25.23 8.90 24.28
CA GLY A 22 -24.65 9.96 23.45
C GLY A 22 -24.00 9.39 22.18
N PHE A 23 -23.29 8.28 22.30
CA PHE A 23 -22.69 7.58 21.17
C PHE A 23 -23.75 7.01 20.22
N VAL A 24 -24.78 6.33 20.74
CA VAL A 24 -25.87 5.77 19.93
C VAL A 24 -26.63 6.88 19.19
N ILE A 25 -26.97 7.97 19.87
CA ILE A 25 -27.68 9.11 19.26
C ILE A 25 -26.85 9.74 18.14
N TRP A 26 -25.55 9.94 18.38
CA TRP A 26 -24.65 10.49 17.37
C TRP A 26 -24.52 9.52 16.17
N TYR A 27 -24.35 8.24 16.40
CA TYR A 27 -24.22 7.23 15.33
C TYR A 27 -25.51 7.08 14.50
N SER A 28 -26.69 7.25 15.14
CA SER A 28 -28.01 7.13 14.48
C SER A 28 -28.39 8.37 13.65
N ASN A 29 -27.75 9.50 13.88
CA ASN A 29 -28.01 10.76 13.15
C ASN A 29 -26.77 11.18 12.35
N PRO A 30 -26.49 10.51 11.21
CA PRO A 30 -25.34 10.86 10.39
C PRO A 30 -25.51 12.26 9.79
N SER A 31 -24.48 13.07 9.86
CA SER A 31 -24.39 14.33 9.11
C SER A 31 -24.21 13.99 7.62
N THR A 32 -25.17 14.38 6.81
CA THR A 32 -25.01 14.31 5.34
C THR A 32 -24.25 15.54 4.86
N ALA A 33 -23.39 15.36 3.86
CA ALA A 33 -22.74 16.49 3.20
C ALA A 33 -23.00 16.44 1.70
N ALA A 34 -23.26 17.61 1.13
CA ALA A 34 -23.42 17.78 -0.31
C ALA A 34 -22.64 19.00 -0.77
N LYS A 35 -22.02 18.89 -1.94
CA LYS A 35 -21.31 19.97 -2.61
C LYS A 35 -21.89 20.14 -4.01
N ASN A 36 -22.41 21.33 -4.29
CA ASN A 36 -22.93 21.69 -5.60
C ASN A 36 -22.00 22.75 -6.20
N VAL A 37 -21.58 22.51 -7.42
CA VAL A 37 -20.70 23.43 -8.16
C VAL A 37 -21.24 23.59 -9.57
N ALA A 38 -21.22 24.81 -10.08
CA ALA A 38 -21.65 25.15 -11.44
C ALA A 38 -20.45 25.69 -12.23
N TYR A 39 -20.23 25.15 -13.41
CA TYR A 39 -19.22 25.59 -14.37
C TYR A 39 -19.89 25.85 -15.72
N SER A 40 -19.97 27.12 -16.12
CA SER A 40 -20.67 27.51 -17.34
C SER A 40 -22.12 26.93 -17.41
N GLU A 41 -22.39 26.01 -18.33
CA GLU A 41 -23.69 25.33 -18.46
C GLU A 41 -23.75 24.00 -17.67
N THR A 42 -22.61 23.50 -17.15
CA THR A 42 -22.52 22.22 -16.43
C THR A 42 -22.79 22.44 -14.95
N THR A 43 -23.74 21.71 -14.39
CA THR A 43 -23.95 21.63 -12.94
C THR A 43 -23.54 20.27 -12.40
N ILE A 44 -22.78 20.28 -11.33
CA ILE A 44 -22.25 19.06 -10.69
C ILE A 44 -22.69 19.04 -9.24
N SER A 45 -23.37 17.98 -8.85
CA SER A 45 -23.75 17.69 -7.46
C SER A 45 -23.05 16.42 -6.98
N LEU A 46 -22.37 16.52 -5.84
CA LEU A 46 -21.76 15.40 -5.15
C LEU A 46 -22.27 15.37 -3.71
N ALA A 47 -22.95 14.31 -3.33
CA ALA A 47 -23.47 14.10 -1.98
C ALA A 47 -22.95 12.79 -1.39
N VAL A 48 -22.72 12.79 -0.09
CA VAL A 48 -22.33 11.60 0.69
C VAL A 48 -23.33 11.37 1.82
N SER A 49 -23.59 10.12 2.12
CA SER A 49 -24.54 9.74 3.18
C SER A 49 -24.04 10.10 4.58
N ARG A 50 -22.72 10.33 4.73
CA ARG A 50 -22.07 10.79 5.97
C ARG A 50 -20.90 11.70 5.65
N SER A 51 -20.75 12.80 6.39
CA SER A 51 -19.55 13.65 6.38
C SER A 51 -18.51 13.25 7.44
N ASP A 52 -18.95 12.46 8.42
CA ASP A 52 -18.11 12.00 9.52
C ASP A 52 -18.27 10.50 9.67
N ILE A 53 -17.16 9.78 9.74
CA ILE A 53 -17.09 8.35 10.01
C ILE A 53 -16.31 8.12 11.30
N LEU A 54 -16.60 7.00 11.98
CA LEU A 54 -15.90 6.66 13.21
C LEU A 54 -14.53 6.09 12.94
N PHE A 55 -14.45 5.16 12.00
CA PHE A 55 -13.24 4.38 11.74
C PHE A 55 -12.84 4.43 10.27
N PRO A 56 -11.55 4.35 9.98
CA PRO A 56 -11.10 4.02 8.64
C PRO A 56 -11.73 2.69 8.18
N GLY A 57 -12.18 2.64 6.93
CA GLY A 57 -12.81 1.46 6.34
C GLY A 57 -14.34 1.39 6.51
N GLU A 58 -14.98 2.35 7.18
CA GLU A 58 -16.43 2.47 7.12
C GLU A 58 -16.90 2.87 5.73
N CYS A 59 -17.97 2.21 5.28
CA CYS A 59 -18.53 2.46 3.97
C CYS A 59 -19.67 3.48 4.04
N LEU A 60 -19.68 4.39 3.08
CA LEU A 60 -20.72 5.40 2.90
C LEU A 60 -21.27 5.33 1.46
N VAL A 61 -22.46 5.87 1.26
CA VAL A 61 -23.04 6.00 -0.08
C VAL A 61 -22.68 7.35 -0.64
N MET A 62 -22.02 7.35 -1.80
CA MET A 62 -21.71 8.50 -2.61
C MET A 62 -22.75 8.60 -3.72
N ARG A 63 -23.37 9.76 -3.90
CA ARG A 63 -24.35 10.07 -4.96
C ARG A 63 -23.88 11.26 -5.75
N TRP A 64 -24.09 11.23 -7.05
CA TRP A 64 -23.74 12.33 -7.93
C TRP A 64 -24.80 12.55 -9.00
N GLU A 65 -24.87 13.79 -9.46
CA GLU A 65 -25.65 14.20 -10.60
C GLU A 65 -24.85 15.26 -11.37
N VAL A 66 -24.64 15.03 -12.66
CA VAL A 66 -23.91 15.90 -13.57
C VAL A 66 -24.81 16.22 -14.75
N ALA A 67 -25.18 17.48 -14.88
CA ALA A 67 -25.90 17.95 -16.04
C ALA A 67 -24.91 18.54 -17.07
N TYR A 68 -25.01 18.11 -18.33
CA TYR A 68 -24.19 18.58 -19.45
C TYR A 68 -22.67 18.31 -19.32
N GLY A 69 -22.29 17.18 -18.73
CA GLY A 69 -20.90 16.68 -18.74
C GLY A 69 -20.68 15.65 -19.84
N GLN A 70 -19.49 15.61 -20.43
CA GLN A 70 -19.12 14.60 -21.45
C GLN A 70 -18.75 13.26 -20.83
N ARG A 71 -18.01 13.28 -19.73
CA ARG A 71 -17.49 12.08 -19.06
C ARG A 71 -17.50 12.29 -17.56
N VAL A 72 -17.90 11.28 -16.82
CA VAL A 72 -17.95 11.30 -15.35
C VAL A 72 -17.18 10.13 -14.81
N LEU A 73 -16.22 10.41 -13.92
CA LEU A 73 -15.48 9.40 -13.17
C LEU A 73 -15.79 9.59 -11.68
N ALA A 74 -16.33 8.56 -11.04
CA ALA A 74 -16.50 8.54 -9.59
C ALA A 74 -15.41 7.65 -8.99
N ASN A 75 -14.50 8.24 -8.20
CA ASN A 75 -13.31 7.60 -7.65
C ASN A 75 -12.49 6.85 -8.71
N GLY A 76 -12.25 7.48 -9.85
CA GLY A 76 -11.49 6.90 -10.96
C GLY A 76 -12.26 5.94 -11.87
N ALA A 77 -13.47 5.49 -11.50
CA ALA A 77 -14.27 4.60 -12.34
C ALA A 77 -15.23 5.39 -13.24
N LEU A 78 -15.28 5.02 -14.52
CA LEU A 78 -16.22 5.63 -15.49
C LEU A 78 -17.66 5.29 -15.10
N MET A 79 -18.48 6.32 -14.91
CA MET A 79 -19.84 6.21 -14.42
C MET A 79 -20.83 6.98 -15.28
N PRO A 80 -22.14 6.67 -15.21
CA PRO A 80 -23.19 7.50 -15.81
C PRO A 80 -23.19 8.93 -15.24
N ALA A 81 -23.83 9.86 -15.96
CA ALA A 81 -23.97 11.25 -15.55
C ALA A 81 -24.67 11.42 -14.18
N SER A 82 -25.46 10.45 -13.76
CA SER A 82 -26.03 10.40 -12.41
C SER A 82 -25.98 8.97 -11.86
N GLY A 83 -25.79 8.83 -10.56
CA GLY A 83 -25.75 7.51 -9.94
C GLY A 83 -25.43 7.54 -8.45
N GLU A 84 -25.29 6.35 -7.91
CA GLU A 84 -24.80 6.14 -6.54
C GLU A 84 -23.86 4.94 -6.50
N THR A 85 -22.88 5.00 -5.61
CA THR A 85 -21.97 3.88 -5.30
C THR A 85 -21.66 3.84 -3.82
N THR A 86 -21.28 2.67 -3.34
CA THR A 86 -20.78 2.52 -1.97
C THR A 86 -19.27 2.66 -1.99
N LEU A 87 -18.75 3.57 -1.18
CA LEU A 87 -17.33 3.82 -1.00
C LEU A 87 -16.93 3.55 0.44
N CYS A 88 -15.91 2.72 0.64
CA CYS A 88 -15.32 2.50 1.96
C CYS A 88 -14.13 3.45 2.11
N VAL A 89 -14.25 4.39 3.05
CA VAL A 89 -13.32 5.53 3.20
C VAL A 89 -12.25 5.20 4.22
N ASP A 90 -11.01 5.37 3.84
CA ASP A 90 -9.86 5.34 4.75
C ASP A 90 -9.17 6.71 4.84
N ALA A 91 -8.00 6.77 5.46
CA ALA A 91 -7.26 8.02 5.62
C ALA A 91 -6.74 8.60 4.27
N SER A 92 -6.66 7.79 3.24
CA SER A 92 -6.14 8.16 1.91
C SER A 92 -7.26 8.35 0.88
N THR A 93 -8.39 7.67 1.05
CA THR A 93 -9.50 7.64 0.10
C THR A 93 -10.55 8.68 0.46
N GLN A 94 -10.77 9.66 -0.41
CA GLN A 94 -11.81 10.67 -0.27
C GLN A 94 -12.81 10.54 -1.43
N PRO A 95 -14.14 10.69 -1.19
CA PRO A 95 -15.13 10.73 -2.27
C PRO A 95 -14.77 11.80 -3.31
N THR A 96 -14.44 11.37 -4.50
CA THR A 96 -13.97 12.24 -5.58
C THR A 96 -14.79 12.02 -6.84
N LEU A 97 -15.19 13.11 -7.48
CA LEU A 97 -15.88 13.12 -8.76
C LEU A 97 -15.08 13.96 -9.75
N GLN A 98 -14.64 13.35 -10.84
CA GLN A 98 -13.98 14.01 -11.96
C GLN A 98 -14.96 14.10 -13.11
N VAL A 99 -15.10 15.27 -13.68
CA VAL A 99 -16.05 15.55 -14.78
C VAL A 99 -15.32 16.25 -15.90
N MET A 100 -15.34 15.66 -17.09
CA MET A 100 -14.92 16.34 -18.31
C MET A 100 -16.06 17.21 -18.80
N LEU A 101 -15.82 18.50 -18.92
CA LEU A 101 -16.79 19.49 -19.42
C LEU A 101 -16.90 19.44 -20.94
N MET A 102 -17.89 20.13 -21.49
CA MET A 102 -18.15 20.18 -22.94
C MET A 102 -17.01 20.87 -23.72
N ASP A 103 -16.25 21.73 -23.08
CA ASP A 103 -15.08 22.41 -23.67
C ASP A 103 -13.76 21.57 -23.58
N GLY A 104 -13.84 20.34 -23.06
CA GLY A 104 -12.72 19.44 -22.90
C GLY A 104 -11.88 19.69 -21.63
N SER A 105 -12.22 20.69 -20.82
CA SER A 105 -11.59 20.90 -19.52
C SER A 105 -12.08 19.89 -18.49
N GLU A 106 -11.24 19.55 -17.50
CA GLU A 106 -11.57 18.61 -16.44
C GLU A 106 -11.74 19.33 -15.10
N VAL A 107 -12.78 18.95 -14.37
CA VAL A 107 -13.08 19.46 -13.03
C VAL A 107 -13.12 18.32 -12.05
N THR A 108 -12.34 18.43 -10.97
CA THR A 108 -12.34 17.49 -9.87
C THR A 108 -13.03 18.08 -8.64
N ILE A 109 -14.04 17.39 -8.13
CA ILE A 109 -14.74 17.74 -6.89
C ILE A 109 -14.47 16.65 -5.86
N THR A 110 -13.86 17.02 -4.74
CA THR A 110 -13.64 16.13 -3.59
C THR A 110 -14.53 16.57 -2.43
N GLN A 111 -15.18 15.61 -1.79
CA GLN A 111 -15.95 15.81 -0.57
C GLN A 111 -15.14 15.26 0.61
N PRO A 112 -14.55 16.13 1.45
CA PRO A 112 -13.74 15.66 2.58
C PRO A 112 -14.62 14.93 3.60
N ILE A 113 -14.15 13.79 4.07
CA ILE A 113 -14.74 13.00 5.14
C ILE A 113 -13.85 13.09 6.38
N ASN A 114 -14.43 13.42 7.51
CA ASN A 114 -13.72 13.48 8.78
C ASN A 114 -13.71 12.11 9.45
N ILE A 115 -12.54 11.59 9.74
CA ILE A 115 -12.38 10.36 10.52
C ILE A 115 -12.22 10.77 11.99
N LEU A 116 -13.24 10.51 12.80
CA LEU A 116 -13.36 11.06 14.16
C LEU A 116 -12.61 10.27 15.22
N ALA A 117 -12.46 8.97 15.03
CA ALA A 117 -11.78 8.12 15.99
C ALA A 117 -10.84 7.13 15.30
N THR A 118 -9.64 7.03 15.81
CA THR A 118 -8.80 5.86 15.53
C THR A 118 -9.39 4.66 16.29
N HIS A 119 -9.16 3.44 15.81
CA HIS A 119 -9.52 2.21 16.53
C HIS A 119 -9.04 2.25 18.00
N SER A 120 -7.88 2.80 18.24
CA SER A 120 -7.30 3.02 19.57
C SER A 120 -8.17 3.89 20.48
N THR A 121 -8.73 4.98 19.97
CA THR A 121 -9.60 5.88 20.74
C THR A 121 -10.90 5.17 21.14
N PHE A 122 -11.52 4.44 20.20
CA PHE A 122 -12.73 3.67 20.48
C PHE A 122 -12.50 2.58 21.52
N VAL A 123 -11.44 1.78 21.38
CA VAL A 123 -11.09 0.74 22.36
C VAL A 123 -10.85 1.37 23.74
N SER A 124 -10.23 2.52 23.81
CA SER A 124 -10.02 3.23 25.09
C SER A 124 -11.35 3.67 25.73
N ILE A 125 -12.28 4.22 24.95
CA ILE A 125 -13.61 4.61 25.42
C ILE A 125 -14.42 3.38 25.85
N ALA A 126 -14.40 2.29 25.06
CA ALA A 126 -15.09 1.04 25.38
C ALA A 126 -14.56 0.42 26.67
N LEU A 127 -13.24 0.37 26.86
CA LEU A 127 -12.61 -0.12 28.10
C LEU A 127 -12.99 0.72 29.30
N LEU A 128 -13.00 2.05 29.18
CA LEU A 128 -13.44 2.95 30.24
C LEU A 128 -14.90 2.72 30.62
N THR A 129 -15.77 2.55 29.61
CA THR A 129 -17.20 2.29 29.84
C THR A 129 -17.41 0.96 30.56
N VAL A 130 -16.74 -0.12 30.11
CA VAL A 130 -16.80 -1.44 30.76
C VAL A 130 -16.29 -1.36 32.20
N ALA A 131 -15.19 -0.65 32.45
CA ALA A 131 -14.67 -0.47 33.80
C ALA A 131 -15.66 0.24 34.72
N LEU A 132 -16.33 1.29 34.23
CA LEU A 132 -17.36 2.01 34.99
C LEU A 132 -18.57 1.13 35.31
N VAL A 133 -19.02 0.31 34.36
CA VAL A 133 -20.12 -0.66 34.57
C VAL A 133 -19.73 -1.72 35.58
N VAL A 134 -18.54 -2.31 35.46
CA VAL A 134 -18.03 -3.31 36.42
C VAL A 134 -17.92 -2.73 37.81
N LEU A 135 -17.39 -1.52 37.97
CA LEU A 135 -17.31 -0.82 39.24
C LEU A 135 -18.71 -0.58 39.84
N GLY A 136 -19.67 -0.15 39.03
CA GLY A 136 -21.07 0.07 39.44
C GLY A 136 -21.73 -1.22 39.93
N ILE A 137 -21.69 -2.29 39.14
CA ILE A 137 -22.29 -3.60 39.49
C ILE A 137 -21.65 -4.17 40.75
N THR A 138 -20.33 -4.13 40.84
CA THR A 138 -19.60 -4.68 41.99
C THR A 138 -19.88 -3.89 43.28
N GLY A 139 -20.03 -2.59 43.16
CA GLY A 139 -20.48 -1.75 44.29
C GLY A 139 -21.87 -2.11 44.78
N LEU A 140 -22.80 -2.37 43.86
CA LEU A 140 -24.17 -2.83 44.21
C LEU A 140 -24.16 -4.22 44.87
N LEU A 141 -23.37 -5.15 44.36
CA LEU A 141 -23.23 -6.50 44.95
C LEU A 141 -22.61 -6.45 46.35
N LEU A 142 -21.62 -5.63 46.57
CA LEU A 142 -21.02 -5.39 47.89
C LEU A 142 -22.05 -4.82 48.88
N ARG A 143 -22.90 -3.92 48.43
CA ARG A 143 -23.96 -3.35 49.25
C ARG A 143 -25.01 -4.43 49.62
N ALA A 144 -25.46 -5.20 48.66
CA ALA A 144 -26.39 -6.30 48.89
C ALA A 144 -25.82 -7.33 49.88
N TYR A 145 -24.52 -7.68 49.70
CA TYR A 145 -23.80 -8.60 50.58
C TYR A 145 -23.62 -8.07 52.00
N GLN A 146 -23.48 -6.75 52.21
CA GLN A 146 -23.38 -6.13 53.52
C GLN A 146 -24.68 -6.28 54.34
N HIS A 147 -25.83 -6.41 53.65
CA HIS A 147 -27.12 -6.64 54.25
C HIS A 147 -27.44 -8.13 54.46
N ALA A 148 -26.67 -9.04 53.86
CA ALA A 148 -26.80 -10.48 54.08
C ALA A 148 -26.17 -10.84 55.44
N GLY A 149 -26.75 -11.80 56.17
CA GLY A 149 -26.38 -12.21 57.52
C GLY A 149 -25.01 -12.90 57.72
N ALA A 150 -24.03 -12.65 56.87
CA ALA A 150 -22.70 -13.24 56.91
C ALA A 150 -21.86 -12.78 58.11
N SER A 151 -20.92 -13.62 58.60
CA SER A 151 -20.05 -13.26 59.72
C SER A 151 -19.17 -12.03 59.42
N LYS A 152 -18.76 -11.30 60.49
CA LYS A 152 -17.90 -10.12 60.34
C LYS A 152 -16.58 -10.42 59.62
N ALA A 153 -16.00 -11.61 59.86
CA ALA A 153 -14.73 -12.04 59.22
C ALA A 153 -14.90 -12.23 57.71
N VAL A 154 -15.92 -12.95 57.26
CA VAL A 154 -16.19 -13.17 55.83
C VAL A 154 -16.47 -11.86 55.11
N ARG A 155 -17.21 -10.91 55.73
CA ARG A 155 -17.44 -9.57 55.14
C ARG A 155 -16.16 -8.78 55.01
N LEU A 156 -15.25 -8.88 55.98
CA LEU A 156 -13.94 -8.18 55.92
C LEU A 156 -13.06 -8.73 54.83
N THR A 157 -12.94 -10.08 54.75
CA THR A 157 -12.13 -10.73 53.72
C THR A 157 -12.61 -10.38 52.30
N MET A 158 -13.92 -10.47 52.07
CA MET A 158 -14.51 -10.12 50.77
C MET A 158 -14.27 -8.64 50.40
N ARG A 159 -14.34 -7.73 51.36
CA ARG A 159 -14.02 -6.31 51.13
C ARG A 159 -12.55 -6.12 50.73
N ILE A 160 -11.62 -6.81 51.38
CA ILE A 160 -10.18 -6.74 51.06
C ILE A 160 -9.93 -7.30 49.67
N VAL A 161 -10.43 -8.47 49.36
CA VAL A 161 -10.30 -9.08 48.02
C VAL A 161 -10.87 -8.17 46.93
N PHE A 162 -12.04 -7.59 47.18
CA PHE A 162 -12.65 -6.65 46.27
C PHE A 162 -11.83 -5.38 46.05
N LEU A 163 -11.32 -4.76 47.13
CA LEU A 163 -10.47 -3.57 47.02
C LEU A 163 -9.18 -3.89 46.26
N ILE A 164 -8.57 -5.05 46.49
CA ILE A 164 -7.41 -5.49 45.73
C ILE A 164 -7.76 -5.64 44.25
N ALA A 165 -8.87 -6.32 43.92
CA ALA A 165 -9.29 -6.55 42.53
C ALA A 165 -9.56 -5.21 41.81
N ILE A 166 -10.26 -4.28 42.44
CA ILE A 166 -10.48 -2.94 41.90
C ILE A 166 -9.15 -2.19 41.73
N SER A 167 -8.27 -2.21 42.73
CA SER A 167 -6.99 -1.52 42.64
C SER A 167 -6.15 -2.04 41.49
N VAL A 168 -6.06 -3.36 41.33
CA VAL A 168 -5.35 -3.98 40.21
C VAL A 168 -6.01 -3.61 38.86
N GLY A 169 -7.34 -3.73 38.76
CA GLY A 169 -8.06 -3.38 37.54
C GLY A 169 -7.89 -1.92 37.14
N MET A 170 -7.99 -1.00 38.12
CA MET A 170 -7.77 0.45 37.89
C MET A 170 -6.32 0.75 37.50
N THR A 171 -5.36 0.07 38.11
CA THR A 171 -3.95 0.23 37.74
C THR A 171 -3.70 -0.23 36.31
N LEU A 172 -4.19 -1.41 35.93
CA LEU A 172 -4.05 -1.92 34.56
C LEU A 172 -4.75 -1.01 33.53
N LEU A 173 -5.95 -0.52 33.86
CA LEU A 173 -6.65 0.43 32.98
C LEU A 173 -5.89 1.74 32.83
N THR A 174 -5.36 2.27 33.92
CA THR A 174 -4.56 3.50 33.89
C THR A 174 -3.30 3.31 33.04
N LEU A 175 -2.59 2.19 33.21
CA LEU A 175 -1.41 1.85 32.40
C LEU A 175 -1.77 1.71 30.92
N GLU A 176 -2.89 1.06 30.59
CA GLU A 176 -3.38 0.94 29.22
C GLU A 176 -3.62 2.32 28.59
N ILE A 177 -4.35 3.22 29.30
CA ILE A 177 -4.66 4.57 28.82
C ILE A 177 -3.37 5.39 28.64
N LEU A 178 -2.47 5.36 29.63
CA LEU A 178 -1.21 6.10 29.55
C LEU A 178 -0.32 5.59 28.43
N LEU A 179 -0.22 4.26 28.25
CA LEU A 179 0.55 3.67 27.17
C LEU A 179 -0.01 4.07 25.79
N ARG A 180 -1.34 4.02 25.63
CA ARG A 180 -1.99 4.47 24.38
C ARG A 180 -1.76 5.94 24.11
N ALA A 181 -1.91 6.80 25.12
CA ALA A 181 -1.66 8.22 24.98
C ALA A 181 -0.20 8.51 24.59
N TYR A 182 0.75 7.85 25.25
CA TYR A 182 2.16 7.95 24.90
C TYR A 182 2.45 7.50 23.47
N LEU A 183 1.99 6.31 23.09
CA LEU A 183 2.20 5.76 21.75
C LEU A 183 1.56 6.65 20.67
N SER A 184 0.37 7.18 20.91
CA SER A 184 -0.29 8.09 19.98
C SER A 184 0.48 9.39 19.78
N ALA A 185 0.98 9.99 20.85
CA ALA A 185 1.64 11.30 20.84
C ALA A 185 3.11 11.23 20.44
N ALA A 186 3.88 10.26 20.97
CA ALA A 186 5.33 10.20 20.88
C ALA A 186 5.88 8.87 20.37
N GLY A 187 5.04 7.85 20.15
CA GLY A 187 5.48 6.55 19.67
C GLY A 187 6.01 6.63 18.24
N SER A 188 7.12 5.91 17.97
CA SER A 188 7.59 5.71 16.59
C SER A 188 6.55 4.93 15.78
N ARG A 189 6.67 4.96 14.43
CA ARG A 189 5.81 4.18 13.53
C ARG A 189 5.81 2.69 13.94
N ASP A 190 6.97 2.12 14.16
CA ASP A 190 7.12 0.71 14.52
C ASP A 190 6.46 0.39 15.86
N GLN A 191 6.60 1.26 16.87
CA GLN A 191 5.93 1.10 18.16
C GLN A 191 4.40 1.18 18.04
N LYS A 192 3.88 2.06 17.19
CA LYS A 192 2.43 2.15 16.91
C LYS A 192 1.92 0.87 16.27
N ILE A 193 2.65 0.32 15.31
CA ILE A 193 2.32 -0.95 14.66
C ILE A 193 2.36 -2.11 15.65
N MET A 194 3.43 -2.22 16.44
CA MET A 194 3.58 -3.31 17.41
C MET A 194 2.49 -3.32 18.47
N TYR A 195 2.13 -2.15 19.00
CA TYR A 195 1.36 -2.09 20.24
C TYR A 195 0.00 -1.43 20.12
N LEU A 196 -0.20 -0.52 19.16
CA LEU A 196 -1.37 0.36 19.12
C LEU A 196 -2.36 0.02 18.01
N TYR A 197 -1.87 -0.15 16.78
CA TYR A 197 -2.73 -0.29 15.61
C TYR A 197 -3.49 -1.61 15.59
N SER A 198 -4.73 -1.56 15.10
CA SER A 198 -5.52 -2.73 14.76
C SER A 198 -4.92 -3.45 13.56
N LEU A 199 -5.36 -4.67 13.34
CA LEU A 199 -4.96 -5.43 12.16
C LEU A 199 -5.37 -4.73 10.85
N ALA A 200 -6.53 -4.06 10.83
CA ALA A 200 -7.00 -3.29 9.69
C ALA A 200 -6.11 -2.07 9.43
N GLU A 201 -5.74 -1.31 10.47
CA GLU A 201 -4.81 -0.18 10.34
C GLU A 201 -3.42 -0.64 9.89
N ILE A 202 -2.93 -1.79 10.37
CA ILE A 202 -1.66 -2.34 9.91
C ILE A 202 -1.76 -2.76 8.44
N ARG A 203 -2.85 -3.39 8.02
CA ARG A 203 -3.08 -3.76 6.62
C ARG A 203 -3.17 -2.55 5.70
N ALA A 204 -3.81 -1.48 6.14
CA ALA A 204 -3.84 -0.21 5.40
C ALA A 204 -2.46 0.45 5.25
N LEU A 205 -1.52 0.14 6.16
CA LEU A 205 -0.12 0.58 6.07
C LEU A 205 0.76 -0.42 5.31
N GLN A 206 0.22 -1.57 4.94
CA GLN A 206 0.96 -2.58 4.18
C GLN A 206 1.32 -2.05 2.80
N SER A 207 2.49 -2.44 2.35
CA SER A 207 2.83 -2.30 0.96
C SER A 207 1.90 -3.20 0.11
N ASN A 208 1.73 -2.83 -1.13
CA ASN A 208 1.01 -3.57 -2.16
C ASN A 208 1.61 -4.95 -2.51
N ILE A 209 2.35 -5.56 -1.59
CA ILE A 209 3.10 -6.81 -1.79
C ILE A 209 2.93 -7.76 -0.61
N MET A 210 3.01 -9.07 -0.87
CA MET A 210 2.98 -10.14 0.11
C MET A 210 4.15 -11.12 -0.07
N PRO A 211 4.68 -11.73 1.02
CA PRO A 211 5.78 -12.68 0.92
C PRO A 211 5.31 -14.00 0.33
N VAL A 212 6.15 -14.60 -0.50
CA VAL A 212 5.92 -15.94 -1.03
C VAL A 212 7.22 -16.74 -1.04
N PRO A 213 7.15 -18.08 -0.98
CA PRO A 213 8.34 -18.92 -1.15
C PRO A 213 8.98 -18.71 -2.52
N TYR A 214 10.30 -18.80 -2.61
CA TYR A 214 11.14 -18.76 -3.82
C TYR A 214 11.25 -17.42 -4.54
N ILE A 215 10.29 -16.51 -4.37
CA ILE A 215 10.35 -15.12 -4.82
C ILE A 215 10.17 -14.28 -3.59
N SER A 216 11.05 -13.34 -3.31
CA SER A 216 11.07 -12.59 -2.04
C SER A 216 9.69 -12.12 -1.60
N TYR A 217 8.89 -11.63 -2.53
CA TYR A 217 7.49 -11.21 -2.38
C TYR A 217 6.82 -11.08 -3.75
N VAL A 218 5.51 -11.00 -3.75
CA VAL A 218 4.68 -10.75 -4.95
C VAL A 218 3.65 -9.66 -4.63
N PRO A 219 3.03 -9.04 -5.63
CA PRO A 219 1.91 -8.13 -5.40
C PRO A 219 0.78 -8.84 -4.65
N ASP A 220 0.17 -8.15 -3.68
CA ASP A 220 -0.93 -8.68 -2.87
C ASP A 220 -2.24 -8.59 -3.67
N PRO A 221 -2.93 -9.71 -3.96
CA PRO A 221 -4.21 -9.68 -4.66
C PRO A 221 -5.35 -9.01 -3.86
N ASP A 222 -5.19 -8.85 -2.55
CA ASP A 222 -6.18 -8.15 -1.72
C ASP A 222 -5.93 -6.62 -1.69
N TYR A 223 -4.89 -6.13 -2.37
CA TYR A 223 -4.60 -4.70 -2.45
C TYR A 223 -5.48 -4.04 -3.53
N GLU A 224 -6.03 -2.88 -3.23
CA GLU A 224 -6.86 -2.10 -4.17
C GLU A 224 -6.09 -1.80 -5.47
N GLY A 225 -6.73 -2.01 -6.61
CA GLY A 225 -6.12 -1.88 -7.94
C GLY A 225 -5.31 -3.09 -8.41
N HIS A 226 -5.27 -4.18 -7.62
CA HIS A 226 -4.73 -5.47 -8.06
C HIS A 226 -5.86 -6.45 -8.41
N ASN A 227 -5.60 -7.31 -9.39
CA ASN A 227 -6.48 -8.43 -9.73
C ASN A 227 -6.26 -9.65 -8.83
N GLN A 228 -7.06 -10.71 -9.01
CA GLN A 228 -6.98 -11.93 -8.18
C GLN A 228 -5.63 -12.65 -8.26
N LEU A 229 -4.83 -12.40 -9.30
CA LEU A 229 -3.47 -12.93 -9.44
C LEU A 229 -2.40 -12.01 -8.81
N GLY A 230 -2.80 -10.85 -8.29
CA GLY A 230 -1.95 -9.84 -7.69
C GLY A 230 -1.34 -8.85 -8.69
N TYR A 231 -1.61 -8.97 -9.99
CA TYR A 231 -1.12 -7.99 -10.97
C TYR A 231 -1.95 -6.71 -10.93
N ARG A 232 -1.31 -5.58 -11.19
CA ARG A 232 -1.97 -4.29 -11.20
C ARG A 232 -2.85 -4.12 -12.44
N GLY A 233 -4.13 -3.84 -12.24
CA GLY A 233 -5.11 -3.63 -13.31
C GLY A 233 -6.22 -4.67 -13.35
N PRO A 234 -6.89 -4.85 -14.50
CA PRO A 234 -8.06 -5.70 -14.63
C PRO A 234 -7.77 -7.18 -14.46
N GLU A 235 -8.83 -7.98 -14.27
CA GLU A 235 -8.74 -9.45 -14.22
C GLU A 235 -8.17 -10.04 -15.52
N ILE A 236 -7.34 -11.05 -15.38
CA ILE A 236 -6.65 -11.73 -16.48
C ILE A 236 -7.30 -13.09 -16.70
N ALA A 237 -7.81 -13.32 -17.91
CA ALA A 237 -8.36 -14.62 -18.26
C ALA A 237 -7.24 -15.66 -18.43
N ILE A 238 -7.37 -16.80 -17.74
CA ILE A 238 -6.52 -17.98 -17.90
C ILE A 238 -7.44 -19.18 -18.15
N PRO A 239 -7.24 -19.93 -19.24
CA PRO A 239 -6.22 -19.76 -20.29
C PRO A 239 -6.41 -18.47 -21.09
N LYS A 240 -5.36 -18.05 -21.83
CA LYS A 240 -5.40 -16.88 -22.70
C LYS A 240 -6.53 -17.02 -23.73
N PRO A 241 -7.38 -16.00 -23.93
CA PRO A 241 -8.44 -16.02 -24.93
C PRO A 241 -7.90 -16.28 -26.34
N GLN A 242 -8.63 -17.03 -27.13
CA GLN A 242 -8.25 -17.31 -28.53
C GLN A 242 -8.19 -16.01 -29.33
N GLY A 243 -7.07 -15.77 -30.00
CA GLY A 243 -6.84 -14.58 -30.81
C GLY A 243 -6.34 -13.36 -29.99
N ALA A 244 -6.23 -13.47 -28.68
CA ALA A 244 -5.59 -12.42 -27.87
C ALA A 244 -4.07 -12.44 -28.06
N TYR A 245 -3.48 -11.25 -28.19
CA TYR A 245 -2.04 -11.04 -28.16
C TYR A 245 -1.66 -10.37 -26.85
N ARG A 246 -0.87 -11.07 -26.04
CA ARG A 246 -0.59 -10.68 -24.65
C ARG A 246 0.82 -10.15 -24.49
N ILE A 247 0.91 -8.88 -24.17
CA ILE A 247 2.14 -8.17 -23.82
C ILE A 247 2.25 -8.12 -22.30
N VAL A 248 3.38 -8.54 -21.74
CA VAL A 248 3.63 -8.43 -20.29
C VAL A 248 4.77 -7.45 -20.05
N SER A 249 4.50 -6.38 -19.32
CA SER A 249 5.49 -5.39 -18.92
C SER A 249 6.06 -5.74 -17.53
N VAL A 250 7.39 -5.93 -17.45
CA VAL A 250 8.09 -6.31 -16.21
C VAL A 250 9.09 -5.25 -15.79
N GLY A 251 9.22 -5.04 -14.49
CA GLY A 251 10.13 -4.07 -13.91
C GLY A 251 9.89 -3.83 -12.42
N GLY A 252 10.40 -2.72 -11.93
CA GLY A 252 10.23 -2.26 -10.55
C GLY A 252 9.02 -1.33 -10.36
N SER A 253 9.14 -0.39 -9.41
CA SER A 253 8.13 0.64 -9.13
C SER A 253 7.81 1.54 -10.31
N THR A 254 8.74 1.75 -11.21
CA THR A 254 8.56 2.55 -12.44
C THR A 254 7.72 1.82 -13.49
N THR A 255 7.73 0.49 -13.54
CA THR A 255 6.80 -0.32 -14.35
C THR A 255 5.46 -0.47 -13.64
N TYR A 256 5.47 -0.70 -12.35
CA TYR A 256 4.25 -0.66 -11.53
C TYR A 256 3.53 0.70 -11.68
N SER A 257 4.26 1.77 -12.00
CA SER A 257 3.81 3.17 -12.08
C SER A 257 3.33 3.66 -10.71
N THR A 258 4.22 3.58 -9.70
CA THR A 258 3.94 4.09 -8.35
C THR A 258 3.61 5.58 -8.41
N GLY A 259 2.56 5.99 -7.71
CA GLY A 259 2.11 7.40 -7.69
C GLY A 259 0.92 7.68 -8.62
N THR A 260 0.57 6.75 -9.52
CA THR A 260 -0.61 6.87 -10.41
C THR A 260 -1.69 5.87 -10.01
N SER A 261 -2.91 6.01 -10.52
CA SER A 261 -3.94 4.97 -10.43
C SER A 261 -3.61 3.78 -11.34
N GLU A 262 -4.31 2.65 -11.17
CA GLU A 262 -4.08 1.46 -12.00
C GLU A 262 -4.33 1.72 -13.48
N ASN A 263 -5.31 2.55 -13.81
CA ASN A 263 -5.67 2.91 -15.18
C ASN A 263 -4.72 3.96 -15.80
N GLU A 264 -3.90 4.60 -15.00
CA GLU A 264 -2.90 5.59 -15.41
C GLU A 264 -1.47 5.03 -15.43
N SER A 265 -1.31 3.73 -15.24
CA SER A 265 -0.01 3.09 -15.43
C SER A 265 0.36 3.05 -16.90
N TYR A 266 1.68 3.12 -17.25
CA TYR A 266 2.04 3.07 -18.66
C TYR A 266 1.59 1.78 -19.38
N PRO A 267 1.54 0.60 -18.75
CA PRO A 267 0.99 -0.59 -19.41
C PRO A 267 -0.51 -0.46 -19.71
N ALA A 268 -1.29 0.19 -18.82
CA ALA A 268 -2.70 0.44 -19.07
C ALA A 268 -2.90 1.43 -20.23
N PHE A 269 -2.16 2.54 -20.24
CA PHE A 269 -2.17 3.47 -21.37
C PHE A 269 -1.68 2.83 -22.67
N LEU A 270 -0.65 1.98 -22.62
CA LEU A 270 -0.17 1.26 -23.80
C LEU A 270 -1.27 0.39 -24.40
N GLN A 271 -2.03 -0.33 -23.56
CA GLN A 271 -3.17 -1.10 -24.05
C GLN A 271 -4.22 -0.20 -24.71
N LEU A 272 -4.56 0.91 -24.08
CA LEU A 272 -5.54 1.88 -24.59
C LEU A 272 -5.10 2.42 -25.95
N ILE A 273 -3.87 2.92 -26.04
CA ILE A 273 -3.31 3.51 -27.28
C ILE A 273 -3.27 2.47 -28.40
N LEU A 274 -2.77 1.27 -28.13
CA LEU A 274 -2.69 0.22 -29.14
C LEU A 274 -4.07 -0.21 -29.65
N ARG A 275 -5.09 -0.26 -28.79
CA ARG A 275 -6.46 -0.60 -29.18
C ARG A 275 -7.17 0.52 -29.95
N ASP A 276 -7.12 1.72 -29.41
CA ASP A 276 -7.98 2.81 -29.86
C ASP A 276 -7.33 3.63 -30.98
N GLU A 277 -6.02 3.82 -30.96
CA GLU A 277 -5.31 4.67 -31.94
C GLU A 277 -4.64 3.84 -33.05
N TYR A 278 -4.07 2.66 -32.70
CA TYR A 278 -3.35 1.81 -33.66
C TYR A 278 -4.19 0.68 -34.24
N GLY A 279 -5.41 0.45 -33.73
CA GLY A 279 -6.37 -0.50 -34.30
C GLY A 279 -6.09 -1.98 -33.98
N TYR A 280 -5.48 -2.28 -32.82
CA TYR A 280 -5.22 -3.65 -32.33
C TYR A 280 -6.21 -4.07 -31.23
N PRO A 281 -7.46 -4.42 -31.53
CA PRO A 281 -8.52 -4.60 -30.52
C PRO A 281 -8.27 -5.79 -29.57
N ASN A 282 -7.49 -6.78 -30.00
CA ASN A 282 -7.26 -8.00 -29.24
C ASN A 282 -5.96 -7.98 -28.42
N ILE A 283 -5.28 -6.83 -28.32
CA ILE A 283 -4.10 -6.70 -27.49
C ILE A 283 -4.50 -6.59 -26.01
N GLU A 284 -3.83 -7.37 -25.18
CA GLU A 284 -3.86 -7.27 -23.71
C GLU A 284 -2.47 -6.87 -23.22
N VAL A 285 -2.38 -5.84 -22.38
CA VAL A 285 -1.12 -5.42 -21.78
C VAL A 285 -1.21 -5.58 -20.26
N ILE A 286 -0.41 -6.48 -19.71
CA ILE A 286 -0.40 -6.80 -18.28
C ILE A 286 0.72 -6.03 -17.60
N ASN A 287 0.37 -5.29 -16.54
CA ASN A 287 1.33 -4.67 -15.65
C ASN A 287 1.84 -5.69 -14.63
N ALA A 288 2.99 -6.30 -14.90
CA ALA A 288 3.71 -7.20 -13.99
C ALA A 288 4.89 -6.50 -13.27
N GLY A 289 4.85 -5.17 -13.19
CA GLY A 289 5.76 -4.37 -12.37
C GLY A 289 5.52 -4.61 -10.88
N VAL A 290 6.61 -4.66 -10.11
CA VAL A 290 6.53 -4.83 -8.65
C VAL A 290 7.51 -3.88 -7.97
N SER A 291 7.01 -3.02 -7.10
CA SER A 291 7.85 -2.04 -6.39
C SER A 291 9.02 -2.72 -5.67
N GLY A 292 10.23 -2.23 -5.92
CA GLY A 292 11.45 -2.73 -5.31
C GLY A 292 12.08 -3.95 -5.98
N TYR A 293 11.47 -4.56 -7.01
CA TYR A 293 12.08 -5.69 -7.72
C TYR A 293 13.39 -5.29 -8.39
N THR A 294 14.41 -6.09 -8.15
CA THR A 294 15.64 -6.11 -8.92
C THR A 294 15.50 -7.09 -10.10
N SER A 295 16.50 -7.12 -10.98
CA SER A 295 16.56 -8.07 -12.10
C SER A 295 16.45 -9.53 -11.64
N TRP A 296 16.82 -9.82 -10.40
CA TRP A 296 16.73 -11.17 -9.84
C TRP A 296 15.30 -11.60 -9.58
N GLU A 297 14.51 -10.76 -8.89
CA GLU A 297 13.08 -11.05 -8.65
C GLU A 297 12.29 -11.03 -9.96
N ILE A 298 12.62 -10.14 -10.89
CA ILE A 298 11.98 -10.09 -12.21
C ILE A 298 12.20 -11.42 -12.97
N LEU A 299 13.44 -11.92 -13.00
CA LEU A 299 13.75 -13.22 -13.62
C LEU A 299 13.00 -14.36 -12.94
N ALA A 300 12.99 -14.42 -11.61
CA ALA A 300 12.27 -15.44 -10.86
C ALA A 300 10.76 -15.37 -11.09
N SER A 301 10.19 -14.16 -11.07
CA SER A 301 8.77 -13.93 -11.34
C SER A 301 8.39 -14.33 -12.77
N PHE A 302 9.23 -14.04 -13.74
CA PHE A 302 9.00 -14.47 -15.11
C PHE A 302 8.96 -16.00 -15.22
N ALA A 303 9.95 -16.68 -14.65
CA ALA A 303 10.09 -18.13 -14.71
C ALA A 303 8.95 -18.91 -14.01
N PHE A 304 8.42 -18.39 -12.89
CA PHE A 304 7.52 -19.13 -12.01
C PHE A 304 6.08 -18.59 -11.95
N ARG A 305 5.81 -17.43 -12.56
CA ARG A 305 4.48 -16.80 -12.52
C ARG A 305 4.04 -16.27 -13.89
N ILE A 306 4.91 -15.51 -14.57
CA ILE A 306 4.52 -14.78 -15.77
C ILE A 306 4.35 -15.71 -16.98
N LEU A 307 5.14 -16.75 -17.09
CA LEU A 307 4.98 -17.75 -18.14
C LEU A 307 3.61 -18.43 -18.13
N GLU A 308 2.99 -18.59 -16.94
CA GLU A 308 1.63 -19.12 -16.78
C GLU A 308 0.54 -18.21 -17.40
N LEU A 309 0.88 -16.96 -17.67
CA LEU A 309 -0.01 -16.02 -18.35
C LEU A 309 0.00 -16.19 -19.89
N GLU A 310 0.79 -17.09 -20.42
CA GLU A 310 0.94 -17.33 -21.86
C GLU A 310 1.28 -16.03 -22.64
N PRO A 311 2.36 -15.29 -22.27
CA PRO A 311 2.72 -14.05 -22.94
C PRO A 311 3.21 -14.32 -24.38
N ASP A 312 2.87 -13.41 -25.30
CA ASP A 312 3.44 -13.36 -26.66
C ASP A 312 4.64 -12.41 -26.71
N MET A 313 4.61 -11.35 -25.89
CA MET A 313 5.68 -10.37 -25.81
C MET A 313 6.02 -10.02 -24.36
N LEU A 314 7.30 -9.78 -24.11
CA LEU A 314 7.85 -9.30 -22.84
C LEU A 314 8.49 -7.92 -23.03
N ILE A 315 8.01 -6.89 -22.33
CA ILE A 315 8.68 -5.59 -22.26
C ILE A 315 9.42 -5.48 -20.93
N TYR A 316 10.74 -5.34 -20.98
CA TYR A 316 11.59 -5.12 -19.80
C TYR A 316 11.91 -3.65 -19.62
N TYR A 317 11.55 -3.09 -18.45
CA TYR A 317 11.87 -1.74 -18.03
C TYR A 317 12.31 -1.70 -16.56
N GLY A 318 13.61 -1.65 -16.29
CA GLY A 318 14.12 -1.63 -14.92
C GLY A 318 15.63 -1.47 -14.84
N ALA A 319 16.10 -0.74 -13.82
CA ALA A 319 17.51 -0.62 -13.48
C ALA A 319 17.71 -0.13 -12.03
N ILE A 320 16.86 0.81 -11.56
CA ILE A 320 17.06 1.59 -10.34
C ILE A 320 17.31 0.73 -9.09
N ASN A 321 16.62 -0.38 -8.97
CA ASN A 321 16.73 -1.24 -7.78
C ASN A 321 18.06 -2.04 -7.78
N ASP A 322 18.55 -2.44 -8.94
CA ASP A 322 19.85 -3.11 -9.06
C ASP A 322 21.01 -2.14 -8.79
N LEU A 323 20.90 -0.90 -9.23
CA LEU A 323 21.96 0.08 -8.96
C LEU A 323 22.06 0.43 -7.47
N THR A 324 20.93 0.51 -6.75
CA THR A 324 20.96 0.77 -5.30
C THR A 324 21.65 -0.34 -4.52
N VAL A 325 21.51 -1.59 -4.96
CA VAL A 325 22.23 -2.74 -4.38
C VAL A 325 23.75 -2.58 -4.55
N ARG A 326 24.20 -2.09 -5.70
CA ARG A 326 25.64 -1.83 -5.99
C ARG A 326 26.20 -0.71 -5.12
N GLU A 327 25.42 0.34 -4.91
CA GLU A 327 25.84 1.51 -4.14
C GLU A 327 25.89 1.27 -2.63
N TRP A 328 25.06 0.36 -2.12
CA TRP A 328 24.89 0.17 -0.68
C TRP A 328 25.70 -1.00 -0.11
N LEU A 329 26.02 -1.99 -0.93
CA LEU A 329 26.74 -3.17 -0.45
C LEU A 329 28.27 -2.94 -0.51
N SER A 330 28.96 -3.47 0.50
CA SER A 330 30.41 -3.67 0.40
C SER A 330 30.74 -4.63 -0.75
N VAL A 331 31.96 -4.55 -1.26
CA VAL A 331 32.42 -5.40 -2.36
C VAL A 331 32.28 -6.89 -2.02
N ASP A 332 32.61 -7.26 -0.79
CA ASP A 332 32.49 -8.65 -0.33
C ASP A 332 31.04 -9.11 -0.26
N CYS A 333 30.12 -8.27 0.21
CA CYS A 333 28.69 -8.58 0.24
C CYS A 333 28.09 -8.65 -1.17
N TYR A 334 28.51 -7.80 -2.07
CA TYR A 334 28.05 -7.79 -3.45
C TYR A 334 28.52 -9.02 -4.24
N ARG A 335 29.80 -9.42 -4.05
CA ARG A 335 30.42 -10.57 -4.73
C ARG A 335 30.12 -11.91 -4.06
N GLY A 336 29.82 -11.90 -2.76
CA GLY A 336 29.51 -13.11 -2.00
C GLY A 336 28.22 -13.81 -2.44
N LEU A 337 28.01 -15.05 -2.02
CA LEU A 337 26.75 -15.79 -2.21
C LEU A 337 25.64 -15.26 -1.29
N ASN A 338 25.58 -13.96 -1.12
CA ASN A 338 24.66 -13.34 -0.18
C ASN A 338 23.31 -13.08 -0.87
N PRO A 339 22.19 -13.61 -0.35
CA PRO A 339 20.86 -13.38 -0.87
C PRO A 339 20.41 -11.91 -0.81
N VAL A 340 21.13 -11.04 -0.09
CA VAL A 340 20.84 -9.58 -0.02
C VAL A 340 20.84 -8.89 -1.38
N ARG A 341 21.50 -9.46 -2.39
CA ARG A 341 21.52 -8.89 -3.75
C ARG A 341 20.15 -8.77 -4.42
N GLY A 342 19.20 -9.60 -4.03
CA GLY A 342 17.82 -9.54 -4.51
C GLY A 342 16.90 -8.67 -3.66
N LEU A 343 17.34 -8.16 -2.52
CA LEU A 343 16.46 -7.46 -1.59
C LEU A 343 16.77 -5.96 -1.56
N ASN A 344 16.05 -5.19 -2.33
CA ASN A 344 16.15 -3.73 -2.33
C ASN A 344 15.45 -3.09 -1.12
N GLY A 345 15.62 -3.52 0.06
CA GLY A 345 15.22 -2.73 1.21
C GLY A 345 13.76 -2.35 1.38
N ASN A 346 12.89 -2.65 0.46
CA ASN A 346 11.47 -2.49 0.65
C ASN A 346 11.03 -3.51 1.70
N ARG A 347 11.08 -3.07 2.95
CA ARG A 347 10.50 -3.78 4.07
C ARG A 347 8.99 -3.63 3.96
N GLY A 348 8.36 -4.53 3.21
CA GLY A 348 6.93 -4.72 3.31
C GLY A 348 6.64 -5.21 4.73
N MET A 349 5.71 -4.60 5.41
CA MET A 349 5.14 -5.17 6.61
C MET A 349 4.21 -6.29 6.18
N PHE A 350 4.57 -7.52 6.55
CA PHE A 350 3.73 -8.67 6.25
C PHE A 350 3.03 -9.10 7.53
N VAL A 351 1.72 -8.98 7.56
CA VAL A 351 0.90 -9.56 8.61
C VAL A 351 0.23 -10.81 8.05
N GLU A 352 0.38 -11.94 8.73
CA GLU A 352 -0.33 -13.16 8.33
C GLU A 352 -1.83 -12.88 8.14
N ARG A 353 -2.45 -13.39 7.06
CA ARG A 353 -3.87 -13.18 6.76
C ARG A 353 -4.80 -13.52 7.94
N ASN A 354 -4.42 -14.51 8.74
CA ASN A 354 -5.18 -15.00 9.88
C ASN A 354 -4.59 -14.55 11.24
N ALA A 355 -3.72 -13.54 11.25
CA ALA A 355 -3.19 -13.04 12.51
C ALA A 355 -4.29 -12.37 13.33
N GLU A 356 -4.44 -12.80 14.58
CA GLU A 356 -5.28 -12.12 15.57
C GLU A 356 -4.38 -11.23 16.44
N LEU A 357 -4.68 -9.95 16.47
CA LEU A 357 -4.00 -9.00 17.34
C LEU A 357 -4.92 -8.60 18.49
N PRO A 358 -4.52 -8.89 19.74
CA PRO A 358 -5.26 -8.41 20.91
C PRO A 358 -5.44 -6.91 20.89
N ALA A 359 -6.62 -6.43 21.27
CA ALA A 359 -6.93 -5.00 21.27
C ALA A 359 -6.14 -4.21 22.33
N SER A 360 -5.73 -4.84 23.45
CA SER A 360 -5.01 -4.18 24.53
C SER A 360 -3.55 -3.88 24.16
N ALA A 361 -3.17 -2.61 24.18
CA ALA A 361 -1.79 -2.16 23.97
C ALA A 361 -0.86 -2.68 25.07
N LEU A 362 -1.30 -2.68 26.32
CA LEU A 362 -0.54 -3.17 27.46
C LEU A 362 -0.30 -4.68 27.36
N TYR A 363 -1.32 -5.45 26.98
CA TYR A 363 -1.16 -6.89 26.78
C TYR A 363 -0.17 -7.22 25.67
N ARG A 364 -0.26 -6.49 24.53
CA ARG A 364 0.67 -6.64 23.41
C ARG A 364 2.10 -6.26 23.83
N PHE A 365 2.25 -5.14 24.54
CA PHE A 365 3.56 -4.70 25.06
C PHE A 365 4.17 -5.77 25.96
N ALA A 366 3.43 -6.26 26.96
CA ALA A 366 3.91 -7.32 27.85
C ALA A 366 4.20 -8.61 27.08
N GLY A 367 3.30 -9.05 26.19
CA GLY A 367 3.41 -10.29 25.44
C GLY A 367 4.63 -10.33 24.52
N ILE A 368 4.88 -9.23 23.80
CA ILE A 368 6.02 -9.09 22.89
C ILE A 368 7.32 -8.97 23.70
N THR A 369 7.35 -8.15 24.74
CA THR A 369 8.54 -7.93 25.56
C THR A 369 8.96 -9.20 26.34
N LEU A 370 7.99 -9.97 26.82
CA LEU A 370 8.25 -11.20 27.59
C LEU A 370 8.29 -12.45 26.69
N GLY A 371 8.05 -12.33 25.39
CA GLY A 371 8.28 -13.37 24.39
C GLY A 371 7.16 -14.40 24.22
N TRP A 372 5.98 -14.23 24.85
CA TRP A 372 4.85 -15.14 24.62
C TRP A 372 3.96 -14.73 23.41
N MET A 373 4.16 -13.53 22.87
CA MET A 373 3.49 -13.04 21.70
C MET A 373 4.51 -12.71 20.61
N LYS A 374 4.24 -13.13 19.37
CA LYS A 374 5.07 -12.74 18.22
C LYS A 374 4.93 -11.24 17.96
N ASN A 375 6.05 -10.60 17.66
CA ASN A 375 6.05 -9.24 17.18
C ASN A 375 5.42 -9.21 15.78
N PRO A 376 4.39 -8.36 15.51
CA PRO A 376 3.82 -8.21 14.16
C PRO A 376 4.85 -7.78 13.10
N LEU A 377 5.93 -7.08 13.53
CA LEU A 377 7.06 -6.73 12.68
C LEU A 377 8.11 -7.86 12.56
N ALA A 378 8.06 -8.89 13.39
CA ALA A 378 9.05 -9.95 13.38
C ALA A 378 8.85 -10.98 12.25
N LEU A 379 7.76 -10.90 11.51
CA LEU A 379 7.63 -11.58 10.23
C LEU A 379 8.65 -11.07 9.20
N GLU A 380 9.17 -9.85 9.38
CA GLU A 380 10.35 -9.37 8.66
C GLU A 380 11.62 -10.15 9.03
N SER A 381 11.72 -10.70 10.24
CA SER A 381 12.96 -11.33 10.74
C SER A 381 13.23 -12.71 10.15
N SER A 382 12.22 -13.44 9.65
CA SER A 382 12.46 -14.68 8.91
C SER A 382 13.17 -14.44 7.57
N PHE A 383 13.19 -13.20 7.11
CA PHE A 383 13.96 -12.70 5.98
C PHE A 383 15.09 -11.74 6.41
N GLU A 384 15.41 -11.64 7.69
CA GLU A 384 16.64 -10.98 8.17
C GLU A 384 17.87 -11.74 7.69
N ILE A 385 18.10 -11.58 6.43
CA ILE A 385 19.41 -11.73 5.84
C ILE A 385 20.30 -10.70 6.53
N PRO A 386 21.58 -11.00 6.80
CA PRO A 386 22.45 -10.13 7.59
C PRO A 386 22.77 -8.80 6.90
N ARG A 387 21.76 -8.00 6.65
CA ARG A 387 21.83 -6.65 6.10
C ARG A 387 22.65 -5.72 6.99
N ALA A 388 22.50 -5.85 8.30
CA ALA A 388 23.24 -5.03 9.26
C ALA A 388 24.76 -5.22 9.07
N LYS A 389 25.22 -6.45 8.85
CA LYS A 389 26.64 -6.74 8.62
C LYS A 389 27.14 -6.15 7.31
N CYS A 390 26.37 -6.30 6.22
CA CYS A 390 26.75 -5.77 4.89
C CYS A 390 26.69 -4.23 4.80
N LYS A 391 25.82 -3.57 5.57
CA LYS A 391 25.79 -2.10 5.65
C LYS A 391 26.94 -1.52 6.44
N ASN A 392 27.30 -2.15 7.54
CA ASN A 392 28.40 -1.67 8.40
C ASN A 392 29.78 -1.81 7.70
N ASP A 393 29.94 -2.81 6.84
CA ASP A 393 31.17 -3.02 6.08
C ASP A 393 31.37 -1.97 4.95
N SER A 394 30.30 -1.24 4.58
CA SER A 394 30.40 -0.14 3.60
C SER A 394 30.87 1.20 4.20
N ALA A 395 30.98 1.29 5.52
CA ALA A 395 31.49 2.48 6.19
C ALA A 395 32.99 2.62 5.94
N GLY A 396 33.37 3.46 4.98
CA GLY A 396 34.78 3.74 4.64
C GLY A 396 35.08 3.79 3.15
N PHE A 397 34.13 3.35 2.29
CA PHE A 397 34.28 3.43 0.83
C PHE A 397 33.46 4.59 0.25
N THR A 398 34.04 5.33 -0.67
CA THR A 398 33.32 6.31 -1.48
C THR A 398 32.34 5.61 -2.42
N LEU A 399 31.39 6.35 -2.99
CA LEU A 399 30.47 5.82 -3.99
C LEU A 399 31.23 5.27 -5.21
N ASP A 400 32.21 6.00 -5.70
CA ASP A 400 33.02 5.60 -6.86
C ASP A 400 33.78 4.29 -6.60
N GLU A 401 34.40 4.14 -5.44
CA GLU A 401 35.08 2.90 -5.05
C GLU A 401 34.10 1.70 -4.99
N ARG A 402 32.89 1.91 -4.51
CA ARG A 402 31.86 0.87 -4.50
C ARG A 402 31.40 0.51 -5.90
N LEU A 403 31.15 1.49 -6.76
CA LEU A 403 30.73 1.23 -8.14
C LEU A 403 31.79 0.48 -8.96
N VAL A 404 33.06 0.84 -8.79
CA VAL A 404 34.20 0.12 -9.40
C VAL A 404 34.32 -1.29 -8.83
N GLY A 405 34.17 -1.45 -7.53
CA GLY A 405 34.23 -2.75 -6.85
C GLY A 405 33.03 -3.66 -7.13
N ASN A 406 31.86 -3.06 -7.42
CA ASN A 406 30.56 -3.69 -7.63
C ASN A 406 30.07 -3.48 -9.09
N PRO A 407 30.74 -3.97 -10.13
CA PRO A 407 30.28 -3.79 -11.52
C PRO A 407 28.93 -4.46 -11.75
N PRO A 408 28.11 -4.05 -12.77
CA PRO A 408 26.75 -4.53 -12.97
C PRO A 408 26.66 -5.95 -13.57
N VAL A 409 27.59 -6.84 -13.19
CA VAL A 409 27.70 -8.19 -13.77
C VAL A 409 26.52 -9.10 -13.44
N TYR A 410 25.91 -8.93 -12.25
CA TYR A 410 24.75 -9.71 -11.87
C TYR A 410 23.48 -9.22 -12.55
N TYR A 411 23.34 -7.91 -12.71
CA TYR A 411 22.29 -7.30 -13.51
C TYR A 411 22.35 -7.82 -14.96
N GLU A 412 23.52 -7.71 -15.60
CA GLU A 412 23.73 -8.23 -16.96
C GLU A 412 23.38 -9.70 -17.08
N ARG A 413 23.91 -10.54 -16.18
CA ARG A 413 23.61 -11.98 -16.16
C ARG A 413 22.12 -12.26 -16.08
N ASN A 414 21.43 -11.57 -15.15
CA ASN A 414 20.01 -11.82 -14.91
C ASN A 414 19.15 -11.41 -16.11
N ILE A 415 19.46 -10.25 -16.73
CA ILE A 415 18.74 -9.82 -17.93
C ILE A 415 19.01 -10.75 -19.11
N ARG A 416 20.26 -11.18 -19.34
CA ARG A 416 20.56 -12.18 -20.38
C ARG A 416 19.79 -13.47 -20.18
N ASN A 417 19.71 -13.96 -18.94
CA ASN A 417 18.95 -15.14 -18.59
C ASN A 417 17.44 -14.94 -18.84
N LEU A 418 16.89 -13.79 -18.45
CA LEU A 418 15.50 -13.43 -18.70
C LEU A 418 15.17 -13.43 -20.20
N MET A 419 16.00 -12.79 -21.03
CA MET A 419 15.82 -12.73 -22.48
C MET A 419 15.96 -14.10 -23.12
N THR A 420 16.91 -14.90 -22.67
CA THR A 420 17.09 -16.28 -23.14
C THR A 420 15.86 -17.14 -22.82
N LEU A 421 15.36 -17.03 -21.59
CA LEU A 421 14.18 -17.75 -21.15
C LEU A 421 12.94 -17.33 -21.95
N ALA A 422 12.73 -16.04 -22.15
CA ALA A 422 11.63 -15.53 -22.97
C ALA A 422 11.68 -16.13 -24.39
N LYS A 423 12.82 -16.01 -25.08
CA LYS A 423 13.00 -16.56 -26.42
C LYS A 423 12.79 -18.10 -26.47
N SER A 424 13.24 -18.83 -25.45
CA SER A 424 13.09 -20.29 -25.40
C SER A 424 11.63 -20.75 -25.26
N HIS A 425 10.75 -19.88 -24.76
CA HIS A 425 9.31 -20.11 -24.68
C HIS A 425 8.50 -19.45 -25.81
N GLY A 426 9.17 -18.95 -26.85
CA GLY A 426 8.50 -18.28 -27.96
C GLY A 426 7.98 -16.88 -27.66
N VAL A 427 8.37 -16.30 -26.53
CA VAL A 427 7.99 -14.95 -26.14
C VAL A 427 8.95 -13.95 -26.78
N GLN A 428 8.43 -12.97 -27.53
CA GLN A 428 9.21 -11.91 -28.15
C GLN A 428 9.69 -10.91 -27.07
N PRO A 429 11.00 -10.82 -26.76
CA PRO A 429 11.47 -9.82 -25.80
C PRO A 429 11.67 -8.46 -26.47
N VAL A 430 11.41 -7.40 -25.69
CA VAL A 430 11.76 -6.01 -25.97
C VAL A 430 12.46 -5.46 -24.74
N ILE A 431 13.60 -4.81 -24.92
CA ILE A 431 14.36 -4.18 -23.84
C ILE A 431 14.26 -2.66 -23.98
N SER A 432 14.08 -1.95 -22.88
CA SER A 432 14.29 -0.50 -22.89
C SER A 432 15.37 -0.05 -21.91
N SER A 433 16.06 1.03 -22.26
CA SER A 433 16.88 1.75 -21.29
C SER A 433 15.98 2.47 -20.29
N TRP A 434 16.50 2.68 -19.07
CA TRP A 434 15.74 3.28 -17.99
C TRP A 434 15.88 4.81 -18.02
N ALA A 435 14.73 5.49 -18.18
CA ALA A 435 14.64 6.95 -18.22
C ALA A 435 14.66 7.56 -16.81
N TYR A 436 15.17 8.78 -16.69
CA TYR A 436 15.24 9.55 -15.45
C TYR A 436 15.32 11.05 -15.74
N ASN A 437 14.83 11.88 -14.84
CA ASN A 437 14.99 13.32 -14.94
C ASN A 437 16.35 13.74 -14.41
N ILE A 438 17.27 14.05 -15.30
CA ILE A 438 18.65 14.45 -14.95
C ILE A 438 18.74 15.78 -14.18
N ALA A 439 17.70 16.60 -14.22
CA ALA A 439 17.64 17.86 -13.50
C ALA A 439 17.31 17.69 -12.01
N ALA A 440 16.71 16.55 -11.62
CA ALA A 440 16.39 16.28 -10.24
C ALA A 440 17.62 15.84 -9.42
N ASP A 441 17.65 16.15 -8.12
CA ASP A 441 18.80 15.90 -7.24
C ASP A 441 19.19 14.41 -7.15
N ARG A 442 18.20 13.52 -6.98
CA ARG A 442 18.43 12.07 -6.84
C ARG A 442 19.11 11.45 -8.06
N PRO A 443 18.58 11.61 -9.29
CA PRO A 443 19.23 11.10 -10.48
C PRO A 443 20.63 11.66 -10.72
N GLN A 444 20.91 12.88 -10.29
CA GLN A 444 22.27 13.44 -10.39
C GLN A 444 23.27 12.62 -9.56
N LEU A 445 22.91 12.21 -8.33
CA LEU A 445 23.76 11.37 -7.47
C LEU A 445 24.00 9.99 -8.10
N TRP A 446 23.05 9.48 -8.87
CA TRP A 446 23.10 8.12 -9.44
C TRP A 446 23.47 8.09 -10.92
N ARG A 447 23.81 9.22 -11.51
CA ARG A 447 24.07 9.36 -12.96
C ARG A 447 25.02 8.29 -13.49
N GLN A 448 26.14 8.05 -12.81
CA GLN A 448 27.14 7.07 -13.25
C GLN A 448 26.54 5.66 -13.26
N SER A 449 25.91 5.24 -12.18
CA SER A 449 25.29 3.92 -12.07
C SER A 449 24.19 3.70 -13.10
N ILE A 450 23.34 4.72 -13.33
CA ILE A 450 22.29 4.67 -14.35
C ILE A 450 22.89 4.51 -15.74
N THR A 451 23.92 5.29 -16.06
CA THR A 451 24.62 5.23 -17.35
C THR A 451 25.21 3.85 -17.59
N GLU A 452 25.84 3.24 -16.58
CA GLU A 452 26.41 1.89 -16.65
C GLU A 452 25.32 0.81 -16.87
N HIS A 453 24.18 0.91 -16.17
CA HIS A 453 23.08 -0.05 -16.35
C HIS A 453 22.42 0.09 -17.73
N ASN A 454 22.21 1.32 -18.21
CA ASN A 454 21.69 1.56 -19.55
C ASN A 454 22.67 1.10 -20.66
N ALA A 455 23.98 1.21 -20.42
CA ALA A 455 24.96 0.63 -21.34
C ALA A 455 24.89 -0.91 -21.38
N VAL A 456 24.57 -1.55 -20.26
CA VAL A 456 24.34 -3.00 -20.21
C VAL A 456 23.10 -3.39 -21.01
N THR A 457 21.97 -2.69 -20.89
CA THR A 457 20.75 -3.00 -21.66
C THR A 457 20.97 -2.87 -23.16
N ARG A 458 21.64 -1.78 -23.61
CA ARG A 458 22.01 -1.58 -25.03
C ARG A 458 22.89 -2.70 -25.55
N ARG A 459 23.93 -3.09 -24.80
CA ARG A 459 24.83 -4.20 -25.17
C ARG A 459 24.10 -5.53 -25.27
N ILE A 460 23.22 -5.85 -24.31
CA ILE A 460 22.42 -7.09 -24.35
C ILE A 460 21.53 -7.11 -25.59
N ALA A 461 20.84 -6.01 -25.85
CA ALA A 461 19.97 -5.89 -27.01
C ALA A 461 20.75 -6.16 -28.34
N LEU A 462 21.92 -5.54 -28.46
CA LEU A 462 22.79 -5.75 -29.63
C LEU A 462 23.31 -7.18 -29.74
N ASP A 463 23.87 -7.73 -28.64
CA ASP A 463 24.49 -9.06 -28.63
C ASP A 463 23.47 -10.20 -28.87
N MET A 464 22.22 -9.99 -28.47
CA MET A 464 21.17 -11.02 -28.53
C MET A 464 20.15 -10.77 -29.63
N ASP A 465 20.34 -9.74 -30.47
CA ASP A 465 19.40 -9.31 -31.49
C ASP A 465 17.98 -9.17 -30.93
N ILE A 466 17.82 -8.20 -30.02
CA ILE A 466 16.56 -7.90 -29.34
C ILE A 466 16.19 -6.44 -29.63
N PRO A 467 14.94 -6.15 -30.03
CA PRO A 467 14.45 -4.79 -30.18
C PRO A 467 14.70 -3.96 -28.92
N HIS A 468 15.26 -2.75 -29.10
CA HIS A 468 15.64 -1.88 -28.00
C HIS A 468 15.10 -0.46 -28.21
N ILE A 469 14.33 0.02 -27.26
CA ILE A 469 13.91 1.42 -27.20
C ILE A 469 14.77 2.17 -26.20
N ASP A 470 15.39 3.27 -26.63
CA ASP A 470 16.31 4.04 -25.79
C ASP A 470 15.59 5.18 -25.03
N LEU A 471 14.68 4.81 -24.12
CA LEU A 471 13.94 5.80 -23.33
C LEU A 471 14.84 6.74 -22.52
N ALA A 472 16.05 6.31 -22.13
CA ALA A 472 16.99 7.18 -21.45
C ALA A 472 17.45 8.38 -22.28
N VAL A 473 17.37 8.28 -23.60
CA VAL A 473 17.72 9.36 -24.55
C VAL A 473 16.48 10.06 -25.08
N GLU A 474 15.44 9.30 -25.34
CA GLU A 474 14.23 9.77 -26.05
C GLU A 474 13.22 10.42 -25.12
N PHE A 475 13.18 10.04 -23.83
CA PHE A 475 12.15 10.50 -22.90
C PHE A 475 12.41 11.96 -22.48
N PRO A 476 11.36 12.83 -22.48
CA PRO A 476 11.53 14.24 -22.15
C PRO A 476 11.97 14.46 -20.68
N VAL A 477 12.81 15.45 -20.48
CA VAL A 477 13.26 15.91 -19.15
C VAL A 477 12.33 16.97 -18.54
N ASP A 478 11.18 17.26 -19.17
CA ASP A 478 10.21 18.23 -18.70
C ASP A 478 9.62 17.78 -17.35
N GLU A 479 9.67 18.67 -16.35
CA GLU A 479 9.17 18.41 -14.99
C GLU A 479 7.68 18.02 -14.96
N ALA A 480 6.89 18.39 -15.96
CA ALA A 480 5.47 18.03 -16.08
C ALA A 480 5.22 16.51 -16.21
N TYR A 481 6.24 15.72 -16.52
CA TYR A 481 6.15 14.26 -16.64
C TYR A 481 6.63 13.51 -15.42
N TRP A 482 7.29 14.17 -14.47
CA TRP A 482 8.03 13.51 -13.40
C TRP A 482 7.49 13.86 -12.02
N GLU A 483 7.52 12.88 -11.13
CA GLU A 483 7.43 13.14 -9.70
C GLU A 483 8.66 13.91 -9.21
N VAL A 484 8.54 14.53 -8.05
CA VAL A 484 9.62 15.32 -7.43
C VAL A 484 10.94 14.54 -7.27
N ASP A 485 10.85 13.21 -7.18
CA ASP A 485 12.02 12.35 -7.03
C ASP A 485 12.83 12.18 -8.33
N GLY A 486 12.27 12.58 -9.47
CA GLY A 486 12.91 12.51 -10.79
C GLY A 486 13.09 11.10 -11.35
N ILE A 487 12.44 10.10 -10.75
CA ILE A 487 12.51 8.69 -11.14
C ILE A 487 11.15 8.05 -11.42
N HIS A 488 10.10 8.51 -10.74
CA HIS A 488 8.74 8.10 -10.99
C HIS A 488 8.03 9.12 -11.88
N LEU A 489 7.08 8.63 -12.67
CA LEU A 489 6.31 9.44 -13.60
C LEU A 489 4.93 9.75 -12.99
N VAL A 490 4.44 10.95 -13.26
CA VAL A 490 3.03 11.30 -13.08
C VAL A 490 2.18 10.75 -14.25
N ALA A 491 0.85 10.87 -14.21
CA ALA A 491 -0.04 10.30 -15.23
C ALA A 491 0.28 10.79 -16.66
N SER A 492 0.62 12.07 -16.86
CA SER A 492 1.09 12.58 -18.16
C SER A 492 2.38 11.94 -18.64
N GLY A 493 3.30 11.65 -17.72
CA GLY A 493 4.55 10.98 -18.02
C GLY A 493 4.37 9.51 -18.37
N THR A 494 3.50 8.79 -17.67
CA THR A 494 3.19 7.39 -18.00
C THR A 494 2.45 7.26 -19.33
N TYR A 495 1.59 8.24 -19.69
CA TYR A 495 0.98 8.32 -21.00
C TYR A 495 2.02 8.55 -22.10
N GLU A 496 2.94 9.51 -21.92
CA GLU A 496 4.06 9.77 -22.86
C GLU A 496 4.93 8.52 -23.04
N GLN A 497 5.24 7.82 -21.95
CA GLN A 497 5.99 6.56 -22.01
C GLN A 497 5.25 5.50 -22.83
N ALA A 498 3.96 5.34 -22.61
CA ALA A 498 3.10 4.40 -23.35
C ALA A 498 3.04 4.74 -24.83
N SER A 499 2.91 6.03 -25.17
CA SER A 499 2.88 6.50 -26.56
C SER A 499 4.17 6.16 -27.31
N ARG A 500 5.32 6.31 -26.65
CA ARG A 500 6.64 5.93 -27.24
C ARG A 500 6.76 4.43 -27.43
N TYR A 501 6.29 3.62 -26.47
CA TYR A 501 6.23 2.18 -26.66
C TYR A 501 5.32 1.80 -27.82
N ALA A 502 4.12 2.38 -27.92
CA ALA A 502 3.19 2.06 -29.00
C ALA A 502 3.78 2.38 -30.38
N ALA A 503 4.34 3.59 -30.55
CA ALA A 503 5.02 3.99 -31.78
C ALA A 503 6.19 3.04 -32.12
N PHE A 504 7.04 2.74 -31.15
CA PHE A 504 8.18 1.84 -31.36
C PHE A 504 7.76 0.43 -31.78
N LEU A 505 6.73 -0.13 -31.14
CA LEU A 505 6.25 -1.48 -31.44
C LEU A 505 5.63 -1.55 -32.85
N ASP A 506 4.87 -0.54 -33.24
CA ASP A 506 4.24 -0.47 -34.56
C ASP A 506 5.25 -0.22 -35.68
N GLU A 507 6.11 0.79 -35.55
CA GLU A 507 7.15 1.15 -36.55
C GLU A 507 8.14 0.03 -36.80
N ASN A 508 8.43 -0.82 -35.82
CA ASN A 508 9.34 -1.95 -35.96
C ASN A 508 8.63 -3.26 -36.35
N GLY A 509 7.30 -3.23 -36.59
CA GLY A 509 6.55 -4.40 -37.01
C GLY A 509 6.53 -5.54 -35.98
N LEU A 510 6.53 -5.18 -34.68
CA LEU A 510 6.60 -6.13 -33.56
C LEU A 510 5.22 -6.61 -33.11
N LEU A 511 4.17 -6.00 -33.62
CA LEU A 511 2.78 -6.33 -33.29
C LEU A 511 2.21 -7.34 -34.31
N PRO A 512 1.18 -8.14 -33.96
CA PRO A 512 0.50 -9.02 -34.92
C PRO A 512 -0.17 -8.17 -36.00
N SER A 513 -0.57 -8.81 -37.10
CA SER A 513 -1.42 -8.09 -38.08
C SER A 513 -2.71 -7.62 -37.40
N PRO A 514 -3.16 -6.40 -37.66
CA PRO A 514 -4.38 -5.83 -37.04
C PRO A 514 -5.63 -6.65 -37.32
#